data_717795d55bd7f195bf53b4716873dcb0
#
_entry.id   717795d55bd7f195bf53b4716873dcb0
#
_cell.length_a   1.000
_cell.length_b   1.000
_cell.length_c   1.000
_cell.angle_alpha   90.00
_cell.angle_beta   90.00
_cell.angle_gamma   90.00
#
_symmetry.space_group_name_H-M   'P 1'
#
loop_
_entity.id
_entity.type
_entity.pdbx_description
1 polymer ?
#
loop_
_entity_poly.entity_id
_entity_poly.type
_entity_poly.pdbx_seq_one_letter_code
_entity_poly.pdbx_strand_id
1 'polypeptide(L)'
;MTTTVFAQKSVTKFLGIAIDGSKTEMVKKLKSKGYSYNSIKDCLDGEFNGMDVEISVVTNNNKVYRIFIMEKYSHDESQIKIRYNNLCQQFMNNSKYISLTDYTIPEKEDISYEMLVNNKSYQAAFFQIHADTDSDEEILNRPVWFTIGEQYGVYRILMYYDNVYNQANGDDL
;
A
#
# COMPACT_ATOMS: atom_id res chain seq x y z
N MET A 1 -9.88 4.38 41.64
CA MET A 1 -10.41 4.27 40.27
C MET A 1 -9.23 4.04 39.34
N THR A 2 -9.04 2.81 38.88
CA THR A 2 -8.00 2.44 37.91
C THR A 2 -8.54 2.74 36.53
N THR A 3 -8.08 3.83 35.92
CA THR A 3 -8.32 4.09 34.49
C THR A 3 -7.48 3.08 33.71
N THR A 4 -8.14 2.09 33.12
CA THR A 4 -7.55 1.22 32.11
C THR A 4 -7.28 2.09 30.88
N VAL A 5 -6.04 2.51 30.71
CA VAL A 5 -5.57 3.08 29.44
C VAL A 5 -5.51 1.92 28.46
N PHE A 6 -6.51 1.79 27.60
CA PHE A 6 -6.39 0.92 26.43
C PHE A 6 -5.26 1.49 25.57
N ALA A 7 -4.14 0.77 25.48
CA ALA A 7 -3.08 1.13 24.57
C ALA A 7 -3.67 1.19 23.16
N GLN A 8 -3.58 2.36 22.52
CA GLN A 8 -4.04 2.54 21.15
C GLN A 8 -3.24 1.60 20.26
N LYS A 9 -3.92 0.72 19.51
CA LYS A 9 -3.25 -0.22 18.60
C LYS A 9 -2.38 0.56 17.62
N SER A 10 -1.13 0.14 17.46
CA SER A 10 -0.21 0.74 16.50
C SER A 10 -0.57 0.24 15.11
N VAL A 11 -1.09 1.11 14.27
CA VAL A 11 -1.58 0.81 12.92
C VAL A 11 -0.61 1.30 11.85
N THR A 12 -0.72 0.74 10.64
CA THR A 12 0.01 1.21 9.45
C THR A 12 -0.17 2.72 9.26
N LYS A 13 0.89 3.41 8.86
CA LYS A 13 0.88 4.85 8.54
C LYS A 13 1.17 5.08 7.07
N PHE A 14 0.46 6.02 6.47
CA PHE A 14 0.76 6.57 5.16
C PHE A 14 1.13 8.03 5.29
N LEU A 15 2.32 8.44 4.84
CA LEU A 15 2.87 9.81 4.99
C LEU A 15 2.85 10.31 6.44
N GLY A 16 3.05 9.41 7.41
CA GLY A 16 2.97 9.71 8.83
C GLY A 16 1.55 9.77 9.41
N ILE A 17 0.53 9.59 8.59
CA ILE A 17 -0.89 9.58 8.99
C ILE A 17 -1.30 8.15 9.30
N ALA A 18 -1.79 7.89 10.51
CA ALA A 18 -2.35 6.59 10.89
C ALA A 18 -3.56 6.24 10.00
N ILE A 19 -3.57 5.04 9.45
CA ILE A 19 -4.69 4.55 8.62
C ILE A 19 -5.80 4.09 9.57
N ASP A 20 -6.61 5.05 9.99
CA ASP A 20 -7.73 4.84 10.91
C ASP A 20 -8.70 6.04 10.84
N GLY A 21 -9.80 5.94 11.58
CA GLY A 21 -10.81 7.00 11.65
C GLY A 21 -11.72 7.05 10.43
N SER A 22 -12.37 8.17 10.20
CA SER A 22 -13.31 8.36 9.10
C SER A 22 -12.62 8.72 7.78
N LYS A 23 -13.27 8.39 6.65
CA LYS A 23 -12.82 8.78 5.31
C LYS A 23 -12.66 10.30 5.18
N THR A 24 -13.61 11.06 5.72
CA THR A 24 -13.59 12.53 5.65
C THR A 24 -12.36 13.12 6.34
N GLU A 25 -12.00 12.60 7.52
CA GLU A 25 -10.79 13.03 8.24
C GLU A 25 -9.51 12.65 7.49
N MET A 26 -9.46 11.42 6.94
CA MET A 26 -8.32 10.97 6.14
C MET A 26 -8.13 11.83 4.89
N VAL A 27 -9.20 12.10 4.14
CA VAL A 27 -9.17 13.00 2.97
C VAL A 27 -8.67 14.39 3.36
N LYS A 28 -9.15 14.95 4.49
CA LYS A 28 -8.68 16.26 4.99
C LYS A 28 -7.18 16.25 5.31
N LYS A 29 -6.68 15.20 5.96
CA LYS A 29 -5.25 15.04 6.28
C LYS A 29 -4.40 14.91 5.01
N LEU A 30 -4.85 14.13 4.02
CA LEU A 30 -4.14 13.99 2.74
C LEU A 30 -4.14 15.31 1.94
N LYS A 31 -5.23 16.07 1.96
CA LYS A 31 -5.26 17.44 1.38
C LYS A 31 -4.22 18.35 2.03
N SER A 32 -4.02 18.27 3.34
CA SER A 32 -2.99 19.07 4.03
C SER A 32 -1.55 18.63 3.67
N LYS A 33 -1.39 17.45 3.07
CA LYS A 33 -0.11 16.96 2.51
C LYS A 33 0.10 17.34 1.03
N GLY A 34 -0.83 18.10 0.43
CA GLY A 34 -0.71 18.60 -0.94
C GLY A 34 -1.50 17.82 -1.99
N TYR A 35 -2.29 16.82 -1.59
CA TYR A 35 -3.16 16.09 -2.52
C TYR A 35 -4.44 16.82 -2.82
N SER A 36 -4.92 16.74 -4.07
CA SER A 36 -6.15 17.38 -4.53
C SER A 36 -7.29 16.37 -4.62
N TYR A 37 -8.39 16.59 -3.90
CA TYR A 37 -9.53 15.66 -3.91
C TYR A 37 -10.44 15.90 -5.11
N ASN A 38 -10.68 14.83 -5.86
CA ASN A 38 -11.62 14.77 -6.97
C ASN A 38 -12.91 14.07 -6.52
N SER A 39 -13.97 14.85 -6.32
CA SER A 39 -15.25 14.33 -5.83
C SER A 39 -16.01 13.46 -6.84
N ILE A 40 -15.71 13.59 -8.14
CA ILE A 40 -16.36 12.80 -9.19
C ILE A 40 -15.82 11.38 -9.20
N LYS A 41 -14.50 11.25 -9.08
CA LYS A 41 -13.81 9.96 -9.04
C LYS A 41 -13.70 9.37 -7.62
N ASP A 42 -14.01 10.16 -6.60
CA ASP A 42 -13.83 9.80 -5.19
C ASP A 42 -12.39 9.38 -4.86
N CYS A 43 -11.41 10.09 -5.40
CA CYS A 43 -9.97 9.86 -5.19
C CYS A 43 -9.22 11.17 -4.99
N LEU A 44 -7.97 11.07 -4.56
CA LEU A 44 -7.04 12.20 -4.48
C LEU A 44 -5.97 12.07 -5.55
N ASP A 45 -5.66 13.19 -6.20
CA ASP A 45 -4.59 13.32 -7.17
C ASP A 45 -3.37 13.97 -6.53
N GLY A 46 -2.17 13.53 -6.89
CA GLY A 46 -0.91 14.12 -6.45
C GLY A 46 0.30 13.31 -6.86
N GLU A 47 1.45 13.64 -6.26
CA GLU A 47 2.70 12.93 -6.47
C GLU A 47 3.04 12.06 -5.25
N PHE A 48 3.48 10.83 -5.49
CA PHE A 48 3.99 9.93 -4.47
C PHE A 48 5.19 9.16 -5.02
N ASN A 49 6.32 9.24 -4.29
CA ASN A 49 7.57 8.56 -4.65
C ASN A 49 8.02 8.85 -6.10
N GLY A 50 7.91 10.13 -6.52
CA GLY A 50 8.31 10.61 -7.83
C GLY A 50 7.37 10.24 -8.98
N MET A 51 6.18 9.74 -8.69
CA MET A 51 5.17 9.37 -9.69
C MET A 51 3.84 10.08 -9.44
N ASP A 52 3.18 10.51 -10.51
CA ASP A 52 1.80 10.97 -10.44
C ASP A 52 0.88 9.80 -10.09
N VAL A 53 0.04 9.98 -9.08
CA VAL A 53 -0.81 8.92 -8.56
C VAL A 53 -2.26 9.37 -8.36
N GLU A 54 -3.17 8.39 -8.40
CA GLU A 54 -4.50 8.47 -7.82
C GLU A 54 -4.53 7.68 -6.50
N ILE A 55 -5.05 8.30 -5.44
CA ILE A 55 -5.15 7.69 -4.10
C ILE A 55 -6.62 7.54 -3.74
N SER A 56 -7.04 6.32 -3.42
CA SER A 56 -8.37 6.04 -2.89
C SER A 56 -8.30 5.68 -1.40
N VAL A 57 -9.22 6.24 -0.63
CA VAL A 57 -9.40 5.94 0.79
C VAL A 57 -10.53 4.94 0.93
N VAL A 58 -10.20 3.71 1.35
CA VAL A 58 -11.17 2.61 1.44
C VAL A 58 -11.56 2.37 2.89
N THR A 59 -12.87 2.20 3.11
CA THR A 59 -13.44 2.02 4.45
C THR A 59 -14.20 0.71 4.58
N ASN A 60 -14.21 0.17 5.81
CA ASN A 60 -15.10 -0.88 6.26
C ASN A 60 -15.80 -0.39 7.54
N ASN A 61 -17.13 -0.50 7.64
CA ASN A 61 -17.93 0.00 8.75
C ASN A 61 -17.58 1.46 9.14
N ASN A 62 -17.47 2.35 8.12
CA ASN A 62 -17.09 3.76 8.25
C ASN A 62 -15.69 4.03 8.84
N LYS A 63 -14.85 3.02 8.98
CA LYS A 63 -13.45 3.15 9.39
C LYS A 63 -12.52 2.91 8.22
N VAL A 64 -11.51 3.76 8.07
CA VAL A 64 -10.48 3.58 7.05
C VAL A 64 -9.65 2.35 7.39
N TYR A 65 -9.56 1.42 6.43
CA TYR A 65 -8.71 0.25 6.57
C TYR A 65 -7.61 0.16 5.50
N ARG A 66 -7.75 0.95 4.39
CA ARG A 66 -6.79 0.89 3.29
C ARG A 66 -6.60 2.24 2.64
N ILE A 67 -5.37 2.57 2.33
CA ILE A 67 -5.00 3.56 1.31
C ILE A 67 -4.56 2.77 0.09
N PHE A 68 -5.29 2.93 -1.01
CA PHE A 68 -4.96 2.37 -2.31
C PHE A 68 -4.36 3.44 -3.20
N ILE A 69 -3.20 3.15 -3.80
CA ILE A 69 -2.46 4.06 -4.66
C ILE A 69 -2.27 3.40 -6.02
N MET A 70 -2.64 4.11 -7.07
CA MET A 70 -2.42 3.68 -8.45
C MET A 70 -1.57 4.71 -9.18
N GLU A 71 -0.48 4.28 -9.81
CA GLU A 71 0.29 5.13 -10.72
C GLU A 71 -0.56 5.50 -11.94
N LYS A 72 -0.60 6.80 -12.30
CA LYS A 72 -1.45 7.28 -13.41
C LYS A 72 -0.96 6.82 -14.77
N TYR A 73 0.37 6.78 -14.93
CA TYR A 73 0.98 6.40 -16.20
C TYR A 73 1.20 4.90 -16.26
N SER A 74 0.90 4.32 -17.41
CA SER A 74 1.19 2.93 -17.71
C SER A 74 2.59 2.76 -18.24
N HIS A 75 3.11 1.58 -18.07
CA HIS A 75 4.42 1.15 -18.52
C HIS A 75 4.29 0.00 -19.52
N ASP A 76 5.29 -0.16 -20.38
CA ASP A 76 5.52 -1.42 -21.09
C ASP A 76 6.12 -2.49 -20.15
N GLU A 77 6.30 -3.69 -20.67
CA GLU A 77 6.83 -4.82 -19.89
C GLU A 77 8.22 -4.54 -19.29
N SER A 78 9.12 -3.98 -20.11
CA SER A 78 10.50 -3.69 -19.66
C SER A 78 10.54 -2.62 -18.56
N GLN A 79 9.76 -1.57 -18.75
CA GLN A 79 9.66 -0.44 -17.82
C GLN A 79 9.03 -0.86 -16.50
N ILE A 80 7.95 -1.66 -16.52
CA ILE A 80 7.28 -2.09 -15.29
C ILE A 80 8.16 -3.01 -14.46
N LYS A 81 8.97 -3.90 -15.10
CA LYS A 81 9.93 -4.74 -14.39
C LYS A 81 10.97 -3.90 -13.65
N ILE A 82 11.54 -2.91 -14.32
CA ILE A 82 12.51 -1.98 -13.72
C ILE A 82 11.83 -1.22 -12.56
N ARG A 83 10.63 -0.69 -12.77
CA ARG A 83 9.89 0.06 -11.75
C ARG A 83 9.60 -0.79 -10.52
N TYR A 84 9.11 -2.02 -10.72
CA TYR A 84 8.82 -2.96 -9.64
C TYR A 84 10.07 -3.31 -8.84
N ASN A 85 11.17 -3.67 -9.52
CA ASN A 85 12.43 -4.02 -8.86
C ASN A 85 13.03 -2.83 -8.10
N ASN A 86 12.94 -1.61 -8.67
CA ASN A 86 13.37 -0.39 -7.97
C ASN A 86 12.56 -0.15 -6.69
N LEU A 87 11.25 -0.39 -6.71
CA LEU A 87 10.41 -0.30 -5.50
C LEU A 87 10.83 -1.34 -4.46
N CYS A 88 11.06 -2.60 -4.86
CA CYS A 88 11.60 -3.62 -3.95
C CYS A 88 12.87 -3.16 -3.27
N GLN A 89 13.84 -2.62 -4.04
CA GLN A 89 15.09 -2.11 -3.50
C GLN A 89 14.89 -0.90 -2.56
N GLN A 90 14.00 0.03 -2.92
CA GLN A 90 13.70 1.18 -2.07
C GLN A 90 13.12 0.76 -0.71
N PHE A 91 12.20 -0.21 -0.69
CA PHE A 91 11.65 -0.75 0.54
C PHE A 91 12.70 -1.52 1.36
N MET A 92 13.49 -2.40 0.71
CA MET A 92 14.55 -3.18 1.39
C MET A 92 15.63 -2.28 2.00
N ASN A 93 15.95 -1.15 1.37
CA ASN A 93 16.94 -0.20 1.87
C ASN A 93 16.38 0.81 2.88
N ASN A 94 15.07 0.79 3.15
CA ASN A 94 14.44 1.69 4.09
C ASN A 94 14.26 0.99 5.46
N SER A 95 15.02 1.44 6.47
CA SER A 95 15.00 0.87 7.83
C SER A 95 13.64 0.91 8.53
N LYS A 96 12.65 1.62 7.98
CA LYS A 96 11.27 1.64 8.50
C LYS A 96 10.45 0.44 8.05
N TYR A 97 11.01 -0.45 7.24
CA TYR A 97 10.33 -1.62 6.70
C TYR A 97 11.19 -2.87 6.83
N ILE A 98 10.52 -4.01 6.97
CA ILE A 98 11.11 -5.33 6.80
C ILE A 98 10.36 -6.08 5.71
N SER A 99 11.04 -7.02 5.04
CA SER A 99 10.43 -8.01 4.16
C SER A 99 10.74 -9.41 4.65
N LEU A 100 9.87 -10.36 4.31
CA LEU A 100 10.06 -11.76 4.68
C LEU A 100 10.87 -12.54 3.63
N THR A 101 11.00 -11.99 2.43
CA THR A 101 11.71 -12.60 1.30
C THR A 101 12.17 -11.55 0.30
N ASP A 102 12.98 -11.95 -0.67
CA ASP A 102 13.31 -11.17 -1.86
C ASP A 102 12.20 -11.32 -2.91
N TYR A 103 11.63 -10.20 -3.32
CA TYR A 103 10.54 -10.14 -4.31
C TYR A 103 11.01 -9.70 -5.70
N THR A 104 12.32 -9.51 -5.91
CA THR A 104 12.82 -9.01 -7.20
C THR A 104 12.54 -10.00 -8.33
N ILE A 105 12.11 -9.43 -9.47
CA ILE A 105 11.83 -10.21 -10.68
C ILE A 105 13.15 -10.45 -11.41
N PRO A 106 13.50 -11.71 -11.75
CA PRO A 106 14.70 -12.02 -12.51
C PRO A 106 14.74 -11.32 -13.87
N GLU A 107 15.94 -10.92 -14.31
CA GLU A 107 16.11 -10.18 -15.56
C GLU A 107 15.52 -10.91 -16.78
N LYS A 108 15.68 -12.24 -16.87
CA LYS A 108 15.23 -13.07 -18.00
C LYS A 108 13.75 -13.46 -17.94
N GLU A 109 13.03 -13.11 -16.88
CA GLU A 109 11.64 -13.47 -16.74
C GLU A 109 10.75 -12.65 -17.67
N ASP A 110 9.92 -13.33 -18.47
CA ASP A 110 8.90 -12.74 -19.35
C ASP A 110 7.62 -12.52 -18.52
N ILE A 111 7.40 -11.28 -18.08
CA ILE A 111 6.26 -10.96 -17.21
C ILE A 111 4.95 -11.16 -17.95
N SER A 112 4.89 -10.78 -19.25
CA SER A 112 3.69 -10.88 -20.05
C SER A 112 3.25 -12.35 -20.16
N TYR A 113 4.18 -13.22 -20.49
CA TYR A 113 3.90 -14.66 -20.58
C TYR A 113 3.48 -15.24 -19.22
N GLU A 114 4.23 -14.92 -18.17
CA GLU A 114 3.94 -15.43 -16.82
C GLU A 114 2.57 -14.99 -16.31
N MET A 115 2.20 -13.73 -16.50
CA MET A 115 0.90 -13.20 -16.07
C MET A 115 -0.25 -13.74 -16.90
N LEU A 116 -0.13 -13.75 -18.24
CA LEU A 116 -1.24 -14.08 -19.13
C LEU A 116 -1.42 -15.59 -19.33
N VAL A 117 -0.34 -16.37 -19.34
CA VAL A 117 -0.37 -17.81 -19.62
C VAL A 117 -0.35 -18.62 -18.32
N ASN A 118 0.54 -18.26 -17.40
CA ASN A 118 0.74 -19.00 -16.15
C ASN A 118 -0.07 -18.43 -14.97
N ASN A 119 -0.86 -17.38 -15.17
CA ASN A 119 -1.62 -16.68 -14.13
C ASN A 119 -0.75 -16.25 -12.92
N LYS A 120 0.53 -15.96 -13.15
CA LYS A 120 1.45 -15.53 -12.11
C LYS A 120 1.13 -14.10 -11.69
N SER A 121 1.12 -13.86 -10.39
CA SER A 121 0.98 -12.53 -9.82
C SER A 121 2.32 -12.06 -9.26
N TYR A 122 2.71 -10.83 -9.57
CA TYR A 122 3.91 -10.18 -9.03
C TYR A 122 3.50 -9.27 -7.89
N GLN A 123 3.72 -9.74 -6.68
CA GLN A 123 3.34 -9.03 -5.45
C GLN A 123 4.52 -9.01 -4.49
N ALA A 124 4.82 -7.84 -3.93
CA ALA A 124 5.82 -7.66 -2.88
C ALA A 124 5.14 -7.13 -1.60
N ALA A 125 5.48 -7.70 -0.45
CA ALA A 125 4.91 -7.33 0.83
C ALA A 125 6.01 -6.93 1.82
N PHE A 126 5.80 -5.80 2.47
CA PHE A 126 6.68 -5.21 3.47
C PHE A 126 5.87 -4.86 4.71
N PHE A 127 6.53 -4.75 5.86
CA PHE A 127 5.87 -4.46 7.12
C PHE A 127 6.55 -3.28 7.80
N GLN A 128 5.77 -2.34 8.32
CA GLN A 128 6.30 -1.14 8.95
C GLN A 128 6.82 -1.41 10.36
N ILE A 129 8.02 -0.89 10.64
CA ILE A 129 8.60 -0.78 11.98
C ILE A 129 8.37 0.65 12.45
N HIS A 130 7.77 0.82 13.64
CA HIS A 130 7.55 2.13 14.24
C HIS A 130 8.54 2.43 15.37
N ALA A 131 9.01 1.40 16.07
CA ALA A 131 10.00 1.48 17.14
C ALA A 131 10.83 0.19 17.19
N ASP A 132 12.05 0.28 17.70
CA ASP A 132 12.93 -0.88 17.89
C ASP A 132 12.39 -1.89 18.91
N THR A 133 11.39 -1.48 19.71
CA THR A 133 10.71 -2.31 20.70
C THR A 133 9.44 -2.96 20.19
N ASP A 134 9.09 -2.78 18.91
CA ASP A 134 7.92 -3.43 18.32
C ASP A 134 8.07 -4.95 18.38
N SER A 135 7.01 -5.65 18.77
CA SER A 135 6.96 -7.11 18.66
C SER A 135 6.74 -7.56 17.22
N ASP A 136 7.11 -8.80 16.91
CA ASP A 136 6.87 -9.38 15.57
C ASP A 136 5.39 -9.34 15.20
N GLU A 137 4.48 -9.57 16.15
CA GLU A 137 3.05 -9.50 15.93
C GLU A 137 2.60 -8.08 15.56
N GLU A 138 3.10 -7.05 16.25
CA GLU A 138 2.79 -5.65 15.92
C GLU A 138 3.31 -5.26 14.54
N ILE A 139 4.52 -5.72 14.17
CA ILE A 139 5.11 -5.46 12.86
C ILE A 139 4.26 -6.12 11.77
N LEU A 140 3.92 -7.41 11.91
CA LEU A 140 3.12 -8.16 10.93
C LEU A 140 1.70 -7.61 10.75
N ASN A 141 1.19 -6.84 11.70
CA ASN A 141 -0.10 -6.16 11.62
C ASN A 141 -0.05 -4.82 10.87
N ARG A 142 1.10 -4.44 10.29
CA ARG A 142 1.29 -3.19 9.54
C ARG A 142 1.79 -3.43 8.11
N PRO A 143 1.05 -4.19 7.30
CA PRO A 143 1.46 -4.50 5.94
C PRO A 143 1.37 -3.30 5.02
N VAL A 144 2.38 -3.19 4.15
CA VAL A 144 2.41 -2.36 2.95
C VAL A 144 2.83 -3.24 1.80
N TRP A 145 2.04 -3.31 0.76
CA TRP A 145 2.32 -4.20 -0.34
C TRP A 145 2.00 -3.56 -1.69
N PHE A 146 2.59 -4.05 -2.74
CA PHE A 146 2.29 -3.60 -4.09
C PHE A 146 2.35 -4.76 -5.08
N THR A 147 1.67 -4.56 -6.20
CA THR A 147 1.58 -5.54 -7.27
C THR A 147 1.65 -4.87 -8.63
N ILE A 148 1.98 -5.64 -9.65
CA ILE A 148 1.81 -5.24 -11.04
C ILE A 148 0.37 -5.52 -11.45
N GLY A 149 -0.37 -4.47 -11.82
CA GLY A 149 -1.66 -4.59 -12.51
C GLY A 149 -1.45 -4.54 -14.02
N GLU A 150 -2.09 -5.45 -14.75
CA GLU A 150 -2.10 -5.48 -16.21
C GLU A 150 -3.49 -5.16 -16.73
N GLN A 151 -3.56 -4.32 -17.76
CA GLN A 151 -4.80 -4.05 -18.48
C GLN A 151 -4.48 -3.71 -19.95
N TYR A 152 -5.01 -4.51 -20.88
CA TYR A 152 -4.83 -4.31 -22.34
C TYR A 152 -3.36 -4.21 -22.80
N GLY A 153 -2.48 -5.04 -22.22
CA GLY A 153 -1.06 -5.10 -22.57
C GLY A 153 -0.22 -3.95 -22.03
N VAL A 154 -0.75 -3.14 -21.12
CA VAL A 154 -0.01 -2.12 -20.38
C VAL A 154 -0.08 -2.37 -18.88
N TYR A 155 0.95 -1.91 -18.17
CA TYR A 155 1.17 -2.26 -16.76
C TYR A 155 1.22 -1.02 -15.88
N ARG A 156 0.77 -1.16 -14.62
CA ARG A 156 0.88 -0.14 -13.57
C ARG A 156 1.25 -0.76 -12.24
N ILE A 157 1.91 0.01 -11.39
CA ILE A 157 2.03 -0.34 -9.97
C ILE A 157 0.73 0.04 -9.26
N LEU A 158 0.22 -0.93 -8.49
CA LEU A 158 -0.89 -0.79 -7.55
C LEU A 158 -0.32 -1.02 -6.17
N MET A 159 -0.43 -0.05 -5.25
CA MET A 159 0.16 -0.12 -3.92
C MET A 159 -0.90 0.04 -2.83
N TYR A 160 -0.71 -0.64 -1.73
CA TYR A 160 -1.67 -0.75 -0.64
C TYR A 160 -0.99 -0.57 0.72
N TYR A 161 -1.54 0.32 1.52
CA TYR A 161 -1.23 0.48 2.94
C TYR A 161 -2.44 0.04 3.73
N ASP A 162 -2.34 -1.03 4.51
CA ASP A 162 -3.48 -1.67 5.16
C ASP A 162 -3.45 -1.53 6.68
N ASN A 163 -4.59 -1.18 7.27
CA ASN A 163 -4.87 -1.38 8.69
C ASN A 163 -5.68 -2.67 8.85
N VAL A 164 -5.02 -3.73 9.26
CA VAL A 164 -5.63 -5.07 9.40
C VAL A 164 -6.76 -5.11 10.44
N TYR A 165 -6.70 -4.24 11.45
CA TYR A 165 -7.70 -4.20 12.52
C TYR A 165 -9.08 -3.66 12.09
N ASN A 166 -9.12 -2.91 10.97
CA ASN A 166 -10.35 -2.36 10.43
C ASN A 166 -10.86 -3.14 9.21
N GLN A 167 -10.15 -4.18 8.77
CA GLN A 167 -10.63 -5.06 7.69
C GLN A 167 -11.80 -5.91 8.17
N ALA A 168 -12.62 -6.37 7.21
CA ALA A 168 -13.63 -7.38 7.50
C ALA A 168 -12.93 -8.70 7.88
N ASN A 169 -13.33 -9.29 9.00
CA ASN A 169 -12.72 -10.50 9.56
C ASN A 169 -13.56 -11.76 9.34
N GLY A 170 -14.70 -11.63 8.66
CA GLY A 170 -15.59 -12.75 8.36
C GLY A 170 -16.58 -13.09 9.46
N ASP A 171 -16.66 -12.29 10.54
CA ASP A 171 -17.61 -12.54 11.64
C ASP A 171 -19.09 -12.46 11.19
N ASP A 172 -19.33 -11.87 10.00
CA ASP A 172 -20.66 -11.73 9.39
C ASP A 172 -21.01 -12.86 8.39
N LEU A 173 -20.15 -13.89 8.24
CA LEU A 173 -20.36 -15.00 7.31
C LEU A 173 -21.16 -16.14 7.92
#